data_cd3b5d3477869d6a3da084481b383df1
#
_entry.id   cd3b5d3477869d6a3da084481b383df1
#
_cell.length_a   1.000
_cell.length_b   1.000
_cell.length_c   1.000
_cell.angle_alpha   90.00
_cell.angle_beta   90.00
_cell.angle_gamma   90.00
#
_symmetry.space_group_name_H-M   'P 1'
#
loop_
_entity.id
_entity.type
_entity.pdbx_description
1 polymer ?
#
loop_
_entity_poly.entity_id
_entity_poly.type
_entity_poly.pdbx_seq_one_letter_code
_entity_poly.pdbx_strand_id
1 'polypeptide(L)'
;MNLTATALSTPSGGLTQYLQEIRKYPVLSVEEEYALARAVVEHQDISAAHQLVTSHLKLVVKIALSMRGYGISLMDLISEGNIGLMHAVKKFNPELGHRLSTYAMWWIKASIQEYVIKSWSMVKIGTTVAQKKLFFNLNKLKQKIRNFHSRSHDHLSNEDVDVIATQLNVTHQEVKEMDTRLSGNDYSLDNPIHNDDGDSTTLLDFIPENRANQEVILAHSQEENLKKKLFNKAMSTLNEREQAIISARHLQDDPETLDILSKKYNISRERIRQIETRALEKLKEYVKN
;
A
#
# COMPACT_ATOMS: atom_id res chain seq x y z
N MET A 1 39.69 7.31 7.14
CA MET A 1 39.07 6.33 6.27
C MET A 1 38.79 7.00 4.93
N ASN A 2 39.54 6.59 3.92
CA ASN A 2 39.37 7.09 2.56
C ASN A 2 38.05 6.59 2.00
N LEU A 3 37.14 7.53 1.70
CA LEU A 3 35.98 7.26 0.89
C LEU A 3 36.47 6.98 -0.53
N THR A 4 36.65 5.72 -0.85
CA THR A 4 37.02 5.26 -2.19
C THR A 4 35.93 5.64 -3.17
N ALA A 5 36.33 6.38 -4.22
CA ALA A 5 35.52 6.99 -5.24
C ALA A 5 34.73 6.03 -6.17
N THR A 6 34.68 4.73 -5.87
CA THR A 6 34.27 3.69 -6.80
C THR A 6 32.74 3.42 -6.85
N ALA A 7 31.92 4.16 -6.12
CA ALA A 7 30.47 3.93 -6.08
C ALA A 7 29.62 5.10 -6.57
N LEU A 8 30.19 6.05 -7.29
CA LEU A 8 29.51 7.31 -7.71
C LEU A 8 29.36 7.42 -9.24
N SER A 9 28.99 6.35 -9.89
CA SER A 9 28.66 6.37 -11.33
C SER A 9 27.17 6.66 -11.60
N THR A 10 26.64 7.71 -11.01
CA THR A 10 25.39 8.34 -11.48
C THR A 10 25.71 9.78 -11.87
N PRO A 11 25.14 10.31 -12.98
CA PRO A 11 25.41 11.65 -13.46
C PRO A 11 24.72 12.70 -12.58
N SER A 12 25.16 12.86 -11.36
CA SER A 12 24.61 13.86 -10.44
C SER A 12 25.72 14.82 -10.02
N GLY A 13 25.99 15.80 -10.88
CA GLY A 13 26.83 16.95 -10.52
C GLY A 13 26.40 17.58 -9.19
N GLY A 14 25.11 17.50 -8.84
CA GLY A 14 24.55 18.02 -7.61
C GLY A 14 25.03 17.35 -6.33
N LEU A 15 25.14 16.02 -6.28
CA LEU A 15 25.62 15.32 -5.08
C LEU A 15 27.09 15.63 -4.82
N THR A 16 27.92 15.60 -5.84
CA THR A 16 29.36 15.89 -5.72
C THR A 16 29.57 17.33 -5.25
N GLN A 17 28.84 18.28 -5.81
CA GLN A 17 28.89 19.68 -5.42
C GLN A 17 28.43 19.85 -3.96
N TYR A 18 27.35 19.22 -3.56
CA TYR A 18 26.86 19.25 -2.18
C TYR A 18 27.89 18.68 -1.20
N LEU A 19 28.53 17.56 -1.52
CA LEU A 19 29.56 16.95 -0.68
C LEU A 19 30.83 17.82 -0.57
N GLN A 20 31.20 18.55 -1.62
CA GLN A 20 32.29 19.52 -1.59
C GLN A 20 31.95 20.71 -0.69
N GLU A 21 30.71 21.21 -0.78
CA GLU A 21 30.25 22.33 0.04
C GLU A 21 30.24 22.01 1.52
N ILE A 22 29.71 20.84 1.90
CA ILE A 22 29.67 20.40 3.31
C ILE A 22 31.08 20.30 3.91
N ARG A 23 32.10 19.96 3.12
CA ARG A 23 33.47 19.84 3.62
C ARG A 23 34.04 21.16 4.15
N LYS A 24 33.53 22.30 3.68
CA LYS A 24 33.97 23.64 4.09
C LYS A 24 33.60 23.98 5.54
N TYR A 25 32.53 23.36 6.06
CA TYR A 25 32.07 23.67 7.43
C TYR A 25 32.89 22.88 8.46
N PRO A 26 33.49 23.57 9.45
CA PRO A 26 34.25 22.93 10.51
C PRO A 26 33.32 22.17 11.48
N VAL A 27 33.90 21.24 12.22
CA VAL A 27 33.20 20.59 13.33
C VAL A 27 33.37 21.49 14.55
N LEU A 28 32.27 21.79 15.25
CA LEU A 28 32.26 22.64 16.43
C LEU A 28 32.87 21.94 17.65
N SER A 29 33.57 22.71 18.47
CA SER A 29 33.99 22.30 19.82
C SER A 29 32.75 22.13 20.73
N VAL A 30 32.95 21.52 21.90
CA VAL A 30 31.85 21.35 22.89
C VAL A 30 31.36 22.70 23.40
N GLU A 31 32.28 23.63 23.62
CA GLU A 31 31.98 24.97 24.17
C GLU A 31 31.25 25.84 23.14
N GLU A 32 31.67 25.82 21.87
CA GLU A 32 31.00 26.52 20.78
C GLU A 32 29.59 25.95 20.53
N GLU A 33 29.43 24.62 20.53
CA GLU A 33 28.13 23.98 20.37
C GLU A 33 27.18 24.39 21.49
N TYR A 34 27.66 24.41 22.75
CA TYR A 34 26.85 24.84 23.88
C TYR A 34 26.45 26.31 23.80
N ALA A 35 27.38 27.21 23.46
CA ALA A 35 27.12 28.63 23.32
C ALA A 35 26.08 28.91 22.21
N LEU A 36 26.23 28.28 21.06
CA LEU A 36 25.29 28.41 19.95
C LEU A 36 23.91 27.82 20.29
N ALA A 37 23.89 26.64 20.93
CA ALA A 37 22.61 26.02 21.34
C ALA A 37 21.85 26.87 22.37
N ARG A 38 22.57 27.50 23.30
CA ARG A 38 21.99 28.44 24.27
C ARG A 38 21.44 29.69 23.60
N ALA A 39 22.14 30.26 22.61
CA ALA A 39 21.66 31.39 21.83
C ALA A 39 20.36 31.04 21.05
N VAL A 40 20.25 29.81 20.54
CA VAL A 40 19.02 29.35 19.88
C VAL A 40 17.85 29.24 20.86
N VAL A 41 18.08 28.69 22.07
CA VAL A 41 17.02 28.49 23.05
C VAL A 41 16.57 29.81 23.69
N GLU A 42 17.51 30.69 24.09
CA GLU A 42 17.20 31.93 24.80
C GLU A 42 16.76 33.07 23.87
N HIS A 43 17.41 33.20 22.70
CA HIS A 43 17.22 34.33 21.82
C HIS A 43 16.55 33.98 20.48
N GLN A 44 16.25 32.71 20.24
CA GLN A 44 15.74 32.23 18.94
C GLN A 44 16.60 32.68 17.75
N ASP A 45 17.93 32.74 17.95
CA ASP A 45 18.86 33.23 16.95
C ASP A 45 18.94 32.22 15.78
N ILE A 46 18.46 32.70 14.62
CA ILE A 46 18.43 31.91 13.38
C ILE A 46 19.86 31.71 12.85
N SER A 47 20.79 32.65 13.07
CA SER A 47 22.18 32.52 12.64
C SER A 47 22.90 31.43 13.42
N ALA A 48 22.70 31.37 14.75
CA ALA A 48 23.22 30.29 15.58
C ALA A 48 22.65 28.92 15.20
N ALA A 49 21.35 28.86 14.94
CA ALA A 49 20.71 27.62 14.45
C ALA A 49 21.29 27.17 13.09
N HIS A 50 21.53 28.10 12.18
CA HIS A 50 22.14 27.80 10.87
C HIS A 50 23.56 27.25 11.03
N GLN A 51 24.39 27.80 11.92
CA GLN A 51 25.73 27.30 12.21
C GLN A 51 25.67 25.87 12.82
N LEU A 52 24.75 25.60 13.73
CA LEU A 52 24.55 24.26 14.30
C LEU A 52 24.15 23.25 13.23
N VAL A 53 23.24 23.59 12.34
CA VAL A 53 22.81 22.71 11.24
C VAL A 53 23.97 22.44 10.28
N THR A 54 24.66 23.49 9.79
CA THR A 54 25.70 23.35 8.78
C THR A 54 26.89 22.54 9.28
N SER A 55 27.29 22.67 10.54
CA SER A 55 28.37 21.89 11.15
C SER A 55 28.05 20.38 11.26
N HIS A 56 26.77 20.00 11.31
CA HIS A 56 26.31 18.62 11.46
C HIS A 56 25.84 17.94 10.16
N LEU A 57 25.90 18.61 9.00
CA LEU A 57 25.50 18.02 7.70
C LEU A 57 26.29 16.77 7.34
N LYS A 58 27.59 16.68 7.74
CA LYS A 58 28.42 15.48 7.55
C LYS A 58 27.83 14.25 8.27
N LEU A 59 27.20 14.45 9.42
CA LEU A 59 26.52 13.38 10.17
C LEU A 59 25.30 12.87 9.41
N VAL A 60 24.51 13.78 8.81
CA VAL A 60 23.36 13.42 7.99
C VAL A 60 23.78 12.52 6.82
N VAL A 61 24.81 12.92 6.07
CA VAL A 61 25.34 12.13 4.95
C VAL A 61 25.78 10.75 5.40
N LYS A 62 26.47 10.64 6.54
CA LYS A 62 26.91 9.34 7.09
C LYS A 62 25.74 8.42 7.40
N ILE A 63 24.66 8.95 7.96
CA ILE A 63 23.44 8.18 8.28
C ILE A 63 22.70 7.81 7.00
N ALA A 64 22.53 8.74 6.06
CA ALA A 64 21.87 8.51 4.77
C ALA A 64 22.58 7.40 3.97
N LEU A 65 23.90 7.38 3.95
CA LEU A 65 24.70 6.32 3.32
C LEU A 65 24.44 4.93 3.93
N SER A 66 24.17 4.85 5.23
CA SER A 66 23.82 3.57 5.89
C SER A 66 22.45 3.03 5.48
N MET A 67 21.58 3.87 4.90
CA MET A 67 20.22 3.55 4.44
C MET A 67 20.12 3.42 2.91
N ARG A 68 21.24 3.33 2.19
CA ARG A 68 21.28 3.32 0.71
C ARG A 68 20.65 2.07 0.06
N GLY A 69 20.38 1.01 0.79
CA GLY A 69 19.94 -0.28 0.23
C GLY A 69 18.46 -0.38 -0.20
N TYR A 70 17.68 0.70 -0.15
CA TYR A 70 16.23 0.67 -0.36
C TYR A 70 15.79 1.20 -1.74
N GLY A 71 16.70 1.41 -2.70
CA GLY A 71 16.37 1.86 -4.06
C GLY A 71 16.00 3.35 -4.19
N ILE A 72 16.15 4.14 -3.11
CA ILE A 72 15.82 5.56 -3.06
C ILE A 72 17.06 6.41 -3.36
N SER A 73 16.87 7.56 -4.02
CA SER A 73 17.94 8.52 -4.30
C SER A 73 18.65 8.97 -3.01
N LEU A 74 20.00 8.96 -3.02
CA LEU A 74 20.78 9.41 -1.88
C LEU A 74 20.53 10.89 -1.55
N MET A 75 20.29 11.73 -2.56
CA MET A 75 19.98 13.15 -2.35
C MET A 75 18.68 13.34 -1.59
N ASP A 76 17.67 12.52 -1.89
CA ASP A 76 16.38 12.60 -1.20
C ASP A 76 16.52 12.15 0.26
N LEU A 77 17.29 11.09 0.51
CA LEU A 77 17.59 10.64 1.88
C LEU A 77 18.34 11.72 2.69
N ILE A 78 19.28 12.43 2.05
CA ILE A 78 20.02 13.52 2.69
C ILE A 78 19.07 14.69 2.97
N SER A 79 18.22 15.06 2.03
CA SER A 79 17.26 16.16 2.19
C SER A 79 16.31 15.89 3.36
N GLU A 80 15.76 14.69 3.45
CA GLU A 80 14.90 14.29 4.56
C GLU A 80 15.67 14.21 5.89
N GLY A 81 16.90 13.72 5.84
CA GLY A 81 17.79 13.73 7.00
C GLY A 81 18.11 15.14 7.50
N ASN A 82 18.24 16.13 6.61
CA ASN A 82 18.43 17.54 6.98
C ASN A 82 17.19 18.10 7.67
N ILE A 83 15.97 17.71 7.25
CA ILE A 83 14.73 18.06 7.95
C ILE A 83 14.75 17.49 9.38
N GLY A 84 15.14 16.21 9.52
CA GLY A 84 15.34 15.58 10.83
C GLY A 84 16.35 16.32 11.71
N LEU A 85 17.48 16.76 11.14
CA LEU A 85 18.48 17.55 11.84
C LEU A 85 17.92 18.92 12.30
N MET A 86 17.17 19.61 11.45
CA MET A 86 16.53 20.89 11.83
C MET A 86 15.53 20.71 12.99
N HIS A 87 14.76 19.60 12.96
CA HIS A 87 13.89 19.27 14.10
C HIS A 87 14.66 18.98 15.37
N ALA A 88 15.82 18.33 15.27
CA ALA A 88 16.69 18.10 16.42
C ALA A 88 17.22 19.39 17.01
N VAL A 89 17.75 20.28 16.17
CA VAL A 89 18.27 21.61 16.63
C VAL A 89 17.18 22.42 17.33
N LYS A 90 15.97 22.44 16.79
CA LYS A 90 14.83 23.17 17.38
C LYS A 90 14.41 22.64 18.77
N LYS A 91 14.60 21.35 19.03
CA LYS A 91 14.18 20.69 20.27
C LYS A 91 15.33 20.37 21.22
N PHE A 92 16.56 20.71 20.84
CA PHE A 92 17.73 20.41 21.62
C PHE A 92 17.81 21.26 22.89
N ASN A 93 18.06 20.61 24.03
CA ASN A 93 18.32 21.30 25.28
C ASN A 93 19.78 21.08 25.67
N PRO A 94 20.62 22.12 25.65
CA PRO A 94 22.04 22.04 26.00
C PRO A 94 22.29 21.76 27.49
N GLU A 95 21.35 22.08 28.39
CA GLU A 95 21.49 21.91 29.84
C GLU A 95 21.55 20.43 30.27
N LEU A 96 21.11 19.51 29.40
CA LEU A 96 21.14 18.06 29.66
C LEU A 96 22.54 17.44 29.57
N GLY A 97 23.57 18.20 29.19
CA GLY A 97 24.96 17.75 29.13
C GLY A 97 25.29 16.78 27.99
N HIS A 98 24.37 16.54 27.05
CA HIS A 98 24.59 15.67 25.90
C HIS A 98 24.99 16.48 24.66
N ARG A 99 25.82 15.86 23.79
CA ARG A 99 26.17 16.44 22.49
C ARG A 99 24.96 16.45 21.54
N LEU A 100 24.84 17.54 20.76
CA LEU A 100 23.82 17.64 19.72
C LEU A 100 23.91 16.48 18.72
N SER A 101 25.10 16.04 18.35
CA SER A 101 25.32 14.92 17.47
C SER A 101 24.62 13.61 17.92
N THR A 102 24.66 13.33 19.23
CA THR A 102 24.00 12.14 19.81
C THR A 102 22.48 12.25 19.77
N TYR A 103 21.95 13.42 20.09
CA TYR A 103 20.52 13.69 20.04
C TYR A 103 19.99 13.73 18.60
N ALA A 104 20.68 14.44 17.72
CA ALA A 104 20.30 14.59 16.32
C ALA A 104 20.32 13.26 15.54
N MET A 105 21.22 12.34 15.90
CA MET A 105 21.27 11.03 15.25
C MET A 105 19.92 10.29 15.27
N TRP A 106 19.18 10.38 16.37
CA TRP A 106 17.86 9.75 16.49
C TRP A 106 16.81 10.41 15.58
N TRP A 107 16.80 11.73 15.53
CA TRP A 107 15.88 12.50 14.69
C TRP A 107 16.16 12.29 13.20
N ILE A 108 17.44 12.36 12.81
CA ILE A 108 17.86 12.13 11.42
C ILE A 108 17.46 10.72 10.98
N LYS A 109 17.77 9.71 11.80
CA LYS A 109 17.43 8.32 11.50
C LYS A 109 15.93 8.10 11.41
N ALA A 110 15.15 8.69 12.32
CA ALA A 110 13.69 8.56 12.31
C ALA A 110 13.08 9.20 11.06
N SER A 111 13.52 10.41 10.67
CA SER A 111 13.04 11.11 9.48
C SER A 111 13.36 10.33 8.21
N ILE A 112 14.60 9.86 8.05
CA ILE A 112 15.00 9.03 6.90
C ILE A 112 14.22 7.73 6.85
N GLN A 113 14.03 7.04 7.99
CA GLN A 113 13.25 5.79 8.03
C GLN A 113 11.79 5.99 7.67
N GLU A 114 11.18 7.08 8.13
CA GLU A 114 9.80 7.41 7.77
C GLU A 114 9.67 7.68 6.25
N TYR A 115 10.61 8.42 5.69
CA TYR A 115 10.65 8.71 4.26
C TYR A 115 10.84 7.43 3.44
N VAL A 116 11.77 6.55 3.84
CA VAL A 116 12.01 5.26 3.18
C VAL A 116 10.73 4.44 3.10
N ILE A 117 9.97 4.31 4.20
CA ILE A 117 8.72 3.54 4.21
C ILE A 117 7.66 4.17 3.29
N LYS A 118 7.62 5.50 3.20
CA LYS A 118 6.65 6.21 2.34
C LYS A 118 6.98 6.09 0.85
N SER A 119 8.28 6.09 0.52
CA SER A 119 8.74 6.20 -0.88
C SER A 119 9.15 4.87 -1.49
N TRP A 120 9.18 3.79 -0.72
CA TRP A 120 9.65 2.48 -1.18
C TRP A 120 8.69 1.83 -2.20
N SER A 121 7.38 1.99 -2.03
CA SER A 121 6.35 1.43 -2.92
C SER A 121 5.19 2.41 -3.10
N MET A 122 4.53 2.35 -4.25
CA MET A 122 3.32 3.12 -4.54
C MET A 122 2.18 2.75 -3.58
N VAL A 123 2.11 1.48 -3.18
CA VAL A 123 1.16 1.01 -2.16
C VAL A 123 1.78 1.17 -0.79
N LYS A 124 1.16 1.93 0.09
CA LYS A 124 1.67 2.22 1.43
C LYS A 124 1.89 0.94 2.24
N ILE A 125 3.14 0.70 2.61
CA ILE A 125 3.58 -0.41 3.47
C ILE A 125 4.00 0.14 4.84
N GLY A 126 3.94 -0.69 5.89
CA GLY A 126 4.47 -0.31 7.20
C GLY A 126 3.56 0.61 7.99
N THR A 127 2.26 0.35 8.00
CA THR A 127 1.27 1.10 8.79
C THR A 127 1.35 0.77 10.28
N THR A 128 1.70 -0.47 10.65
CA THR A 128 1.81 -0.92 12.04
C THR A 128 3.27 -0.93 12.53
N VAL A 129 3.45 -0.93 13.86
CA VAL A 129 4.78 -1.02 14.49
C VAL A 129 5.48 -2.34 14.12
N ALA A 130 4.74 -3.44 14.05
CA ALA A 130 5.23 -4.76 13.65
C ALA A 130 5.76 -4.74 12.21
N GLN A 131 5.00 -4.17 11.27
CA GLN A 131 5.41 -4.04 9.87
C GLN A 131 6.66 -3.16 9.71
N LYS A 132 6.79 -2.06 10.45
CA LYS A 132 8.00 -1.22 10.45
C LYS A 132 9.22 -2.00 10.95
N LYS A 133 9.09 -2.77 12.04
CA LYS A 133 10.16 -3.62 12.53
C LYS A 133 10.60 -4.66 11.51
N LEU A 134 9.63 -5.33 10.87
CA LEU A 134 9.87 -6.31 9.82
C LEU A 134 10.56 -5.68 8.62
N PHE A 135 10.06 -4.56 8.11
CA PHE A 135 10.62 -3.87 6.95
C PHE A 135 12.14 -3.65 7.06
N PHE A 136 12.62 -3.15 8.21
CA PHE A 136 14.05 -2.85 8.39
C PHE A 136 14.91 -4.05 8.80
N ASN A 137 14.32 -5.08 9.40
CA ASN A 137 15.09 -6.18 9.99
C ASN A 137 14.97 -7.50 9.23
N LEU A 138 13.89 -7.74 8.46
CA LEU A 138 13.62 -9.02 7.80
C LEU A 138 14.77 -9.45 6.89
N ASN A 139 15.23 -8.58 6.00
CA ASN A 139 16.31 -8.90 5.07
C ASN A 139 17.65 -9.20 5.79
N LYS A 140 17.93 -8.48 6.89
CA LYS A 140 19.15 -8.75 7.70
C LYS A 140 19.05 -10.10 8.40
N LEU A 141 17.89 -10.45 8.91
CA LEU A 141 17.67 -11.74 9.56
C LEU A 141 17.69 -12.88 8.56
N LYS A 142 17.06 -12.73 7.39
CA LYS A 142 17.18 -13.68 6.29
C LYS A 142 18.63 -13.96 5.91
N GLN A 143 19.43 -12.91 5.74
CA GLN A 143 20.87 -13.08 5.43
C GLN A 143 21.62 -13.81 6.54
N LYS A 144 21.34 -13.50 7.81
CA LYS A 144 21.98 -14.22 8.95
C LYS A 144 21.59 -15.69 8.96
N ILE A 145 20.29 -16.02 8.80
CA ILE A 145 19.81 -17.39 8.78
C ILE A 145 20.39 -18.14 7.58
N ARG A 146 20.40 -17.50 6.40
CA ARG A 146 21.01 -18.08 5.18
C ARG A 146 22.48 -18.41 5.37
N ASN A 147 23.26 -17.52 5.98
CA ASN A 147 24.66 -17.74 6.28
C ASN A 147 24.88 -18.89 7.30
N PHE A 148 23.92 -19.08 8.21
CA PHE A 148 24.02 -20.11 9.24
C PHE A 148 23.67 -21.51 8.69
N HIS A 149 22.69 -21.60 7.78
CA HIS A 149 22.21 -22.88 7.26
C HIS A 149 22.79 -23.29 5.91
N SER A 150 23.66 -22.47 5.27
CA SER A 150 24.21 -22.71 3.92
C SER A 150 23.16 -23.06 2.85
N ARG A 151 21.91 -22.61 3.03
CA ARG A 151 20.80 -22.88 2.12
C ARG A 151 20.65 -21.73 1.13
N SER A 152 20.55 -22.05 -0.16
CA SER A 152 20.39 -21.07 -1.26
C SER A 152 18.93 -20.85 -1.68
N HIS A 153 17.94 -21.25 -0.89
CA HIS A 153 16.52 -21.04 -1.24
C HIS A 153 16.05 -19.62 -0.91
N ASP A 154 15.35 -19.00 -1.87
CA ASP A 154 14.83 -17.63 -1.72
C ASP A 154 13.62 -17.55 -0.77
N HIS A 155 12.91 -18.66 -0.56
CA HIS A 155 11.75 -18.71 0.31
C HIS A 155 12.12 -19.08 1.74
N LEU A 156 11.46 -18.39 2.70
CA LEU A 156 11.57 -18.70 4.12
C LEU A 156 10.93 -20.06 4.43
N SER A 157 11.66 -20.92 5.15
CA SER A 157 11.09 -22.12 5.77
C SER A 157 10.17 -21.73 6.93
N ASN A 158 9.24 -22.62 7.31
CA ASN A 158 8.40 -22.38 8.48
C ASN A 158 9.23 -22.23 9.77
N GLU A 159 10.34 -22.98 9.90
CA GLU A 159 11.29 -22.83 11.01
C GLU A 159 11.95 -21.45 11.05
N ASP A 160 12.33 -20.91 9.87
CA ASP A 160 12.92 -19.58 9.76
C ASP A 160 11.90 -18.49 10.14
N VAL A 161 10.63 -18.68 9.76
CA VAL A 161 9.52 -17.78 10.14
C VAL A 161 9.35 -17.78 11.66
N ASP A 162 9.42 -18.94 12.32
CA ASP A 162 9.28 -19.06 13.78
C ASP A 162 10.43 -18.32 14.50
N VAL A 163 11.65 -18.47 14.02
CA VAL A 163 12.83 -17.77 14.58
C VAL A 163 12.66 -16.25 14.42
N ILE A 164 12.25 -15.77 13.25
CA ILE A 164 12.07 -14.34 12.98
C ILE A 164 10.92 -13.79 13.82
N ALA A 165 9.79 -14.51 13.90
CA ALA A 165 8.61 -14.12 14.66
C ALA A 165 8.94 -13.93 16.14
N THR A 166 9.67 -14.90 16.73
CA THR A 166 10.13 -14.86 18.12
C THR A 166 11.09 -13.71 18.37
N GLN A 167 12.09 -13.52 17.48
CA GLN A 167 13.13 -12.51 17.66
C GLN A 167 12.59 -11.07 17.55
N LEU A 168 11.61 -10.84 16.67
CA LEU A 168 11.02 -9.50 16.47
C LEU A 168 9.74 -9.28 17.31
N ASN A 169 9.25 -10.32 17.97
CA ASN A 169 7.97 -10.31 18.71
C ASN A 169 6.80 -9.86 17.81
N VAL A 170 6.60 -10.62 16.72
CA VAL A 170 5.55 -10.43 15.70
C VAL A 170 4.89 -11.76 15.38
N THR A 171 3.73 -11.75 14.75
CA THR A 171 3.03 -12.98 14.37
C THR A 171 3.64 -13.64 13.14
N HIS A 172 3.50 -14.97 13.01
CA HIS A 172 3.97 -15.73 11.84
C HIS A 172 3.32 -15.25 10.55
N GLN A 173 2.06 -14.86 10.61
CA GLN A 173 1.33 -14.35 9.46
C GLN A 173 1.91 -13.02 8.98
N GLU A 174 2.22 -12.07 9.89
CA GLU A 174 2.85 -10.80 9.54
C GLU A 174 4.21 -10.98 8.88
N VAL A 175 5.00 -11.98 9.32
CA VAL A 175 6.29 -12.30 8.69
C VAL A 175 6.09 -12.79 7.26
N LYS A 176 5.17 -13.72 7.02
CA LYS A 176 4.88 -14.27 5.68
C LYS A 176 4.34 -13.18 4.73
N GLU A 177 3.39 -12.38 5.20
CA GLU A 177 2.84 -11.27 4.41
C GLU A 177 3.92 -10.24 4.04
N MET A 178 4.77 -9.88 5.00
CA MET A 178 5.85 -8.92 4.73
C MET A 178 6.90 -9.51 3.81
N ASP A 179 7.18 -10.81 3.91
CA ASP A 179 8.10 -11.51 3.02
C ASP A 179 7.63 -11.47 1.57
N THR A 180 6.36 -11.78 1.35
CA THR A 180 5.74 -11.70 0.02
C THR A 180 5.80 -10.27 -0.55
N ARG A 181 5.53 -9.24 0.29
CA ARG A 181 5.58 -7.84 -0.14
C ARG A 181 6.99 -7.34 -0.44
N LEU A 182 8.00 -7.82 0.27
CA LEU A 182 9.39 -7.42 0.07
C LEU A 182 10.13 -8.24 -1.00
N SER A 183 9.52 -9.31 -1.50
CA SER A 183 10.13 -10.17 -2.52
C SER A 183 10.13 -9.57 -3.92
N GLY A 184 9.26 -8.58 -4.20
CA GLY A 184 9.16 -7.90 -5.48
C GLY A 184 9.07 -6.39 -5.33
N ASN A 185 9.74 -5.67 -6.23
CA ASN A 185 9.55 -4.23 -6.40
C ASN A 185 8.39 -3.97 -7.36
N ASP A 186 7.83 -2.75 -7.30
CA ASP A 186 6.85 -2.31 -8.28
C ASP A 186 7.48 -2.29 -9.68
N TYR A 187 6.82 -2.93 -10.66
CA TYR A 187 7.26 -2.97 -12.05
C TYR A 187 6.49 -1.93 -12.86
N SER A 188 7.20 -1.23 -13.77
CA SER A 188 6.55 -0.38 -14.75
C SER A 188 5.89 -1.24 -15.82
N LEU A 189 4.60 -1.04 -16.06
CA LEU A 189 3.86 -1.72 -17.11
C LEU A 189 4.26 -1.21 -18.52
N ASP A 190 4.85 -0.01 -18.62
CA ASP A 190 5.31 0.58 -19.86
C ASP A 190 6.69 0.06 -20.29
N ASN A 191 7.31 -0.83 -19.50
CA ASN A 191 8.59 -1.41 -19.90
C ASN A 191 8.42 -2.24 -21.18
N PRO A 192 9.18 -1.93 -22.24
CA PRO A 192 9.14 -2.71 -23.47
C PRO A 192 9.67 -4.13 -23.22
N ILE A 193 8.93 -5.10 -23.70
CA ILE A 193 9.39 -6.48 -23.78
C ILE A 193 10.12 -6.60 -25.13
N HIS A 194 11.43 -6.88 -25.08
CA HIS A 194 12.21 -7.09 -26.30
C HIS A 194 11.76 -8.41 -26.94
N ASN A 195 10.99 -8.29 -28.02
CA ASN A 195 10.79 -9.36 -28.96
C ASN A 195 11.77 -9.16 -30.13
N ASP A 196 12.36 -10.23 -30.66
CA ASP A 196 13.31 -10.19 -31.77
C ASP A 196 12.74 -9.57 -33.06
N ASP A 197 11.41 -9.40 -33.15
CA ASP A 197 10.68 -8.86 -34.32
C ASP A 197 10.62 -7.33 -34.36
N GLY A 198 11.27 -6.60 -33.44
CA GLY A 198 11.35 -5.13 -33.47
C GLY A 198 10.06 -4.39 -33.06
N ASP A 199 9.04 -5.11 -32.67
CA ASP A 199 7.79 -4.53 -32.15
C ASP A 199 7.92 -4.21 -30.67
N SER A 200 7.68 -2.97 -30.29
CA SER A 200 7.82 -2.50 -28.91
C SER A 200 6.55 -2.78 -28.10
N THR A 201 6.21 -4.06 -27.92
CA THR A 201 5.11 -4.48 -27.04
C THR A 201 5.47 -4.24 -25.59
N THR A 202 4.53 -3.71 -24.80
CA THR A 202 4.70 -3.42 -23.38
C THR A 202 4.10 -4.52 -22.51
N LEU A 203 4.49 -4.58 -21.22
CA LEU A 203 3.84 -5.48 -20.25
C LEU A 203 2.34 -5.21 -20.14
N LEU A 204 1.92 -3.96 -20.35
CA LEU A 204 0.52 -3.56 -20.32
C LEU A 204 -0.32 -4.30 -21.37
N ASP A 205 0.23 -4.54 -22.56
CA ASP A 205 -0.47 -5.19 -23.68
C ASP A 205 -0.81 -6.66 -23.40
N PHE A 206 -0.11 -7.29 -22.45
CA PHE A 206 -0.35 -8.68 -22.06
C PHE A 206 -1.35 -8.86 -20.92
N ILE A 207 -1.81 -7.77 -20.30
CA ILE A 207 -2.76 -7.87 -19.19
C ILE A 207 -4.17 -8.03 -19.72
N PRO A 208 -4.83 -9.21 -19.55
CA PRO A 208 -6.19 -9.41 -19.99
C PRO A 208 -7.17 -8.55 -19.18
N GLU A 209 -8.15 -7.98 -19.86
CA GLU A 209 -9.25 -7.29 -19.20
C GLU A 209 -10.16 -8.32 -18.50
N ASN A 210 -10.56 -8.04 -17.24
CA ASN A 210 -11.46 -8.90 -16.46
C ASN A 210 -12.94 -8.76 -16.86
N ARG A 211 -13.26 -7.88 -17.80
CA ARG A 211 -14.63 -7.72 -18.31
C ARG A 211 -14.93 -8.77 -19.35
N ALA A 212 -16.19 -9.22 -19.34
CA ALA A 212 -16.68 -10.09 -20.41
C ALA A 212 -16.55 -9.39 -21.77
N ASN A 213 -16.21 -10.17 -22.82
CA ASN A 213 -16.14 -9.67 -24.19
C ASN A 213 -17.49 -9.06 -24.60
N GLN A 214 -17.46 -8.08 -25.53
CA GLN A 214 -18.64 -7.38 -26.04
C GLN A 214 -19.69 -8.36 -26.60
N GLU A 215 -19.26 -9.43 -27.23
CA GLU A 215 -20.13 -10.51 -27.73
C GLU A 215 -20.91 -11.16 -26.59
N VAL A 216 -20.24 -11.53 -25.48
CA VAL A 216 -20.88 -12.15 -24.30
C VAL A 216 -21.85 -11.18 -23.64
N ILE A 217 -21.46 -9.90 -23.53
CA ILE A 217 -22.34 -8.85 -22.96
C ILE A 217 -23.59 -8.68 -23.81
N LEU A 218 -23.43 -8.63 -25.14
CA LEU A 218 -24.55 -8.49 -26.05
C LEU A 218 -25.45 -9.72 -26.03
N ALA A 219 -24.87 -10.93 -26.06
CA ALA A 219 -25.61 -12.19 -25.96
C ALA A 219 -26.45 -12.26 -24.67
N HIS A 220 -25.84 -11.90 -23.54
CA HIS A 220 -26.55 -11.84 -22.25
C HIS A 220 -27.68 -10.82 -22.25
N SER A 221 -27.43 -9.63 -22.79
CA SER A 221 -28.47 -8.57 -22.92
C SER A 221 -29.61 -9.00 -23.82
N GLN A 222 -29.32 -9.65 -24.95
CA GLN A 222 -30.35 -10.20 -25.85
C GLN A 222 -31.15 -11.31 -25.19
N GLU A 223 -30.47 -12.22 -24.49
CA GLU A 223 -31.14 -13.31 -23.76
C GLU A 223 -32.07 -12.79 -22.66
N GLU A 224 -31.63 -11.81 -21.87
CA GLU A 224 -32.47 -11.16 -20.87
C GLU A 224 -33.66 -10.45 -21.49
N ASN A 225 -33.47 -9.75 -22.61
CA ASN A 225 -34.54 -9.06 -23.30
C ASN A 225 -35.57 -10.05 -23.88
N LEU A 226 -35.11 -11.20 -24.38
CA LEU A 226 -36.00 -12.27 -24.84
C LEU A 226 -36.77 -12.88 -23.67
N LYS A 227 -36.11 -13.18 -22.55
CA LYS A 227 -36.74 -13.67 -21.32
C LYS A 227 -37.81 -12.68 -20.81
N LYS A 228 -37.49 -11.39 -20.77
CA LYS A 228 -38.43 -10.34 -20.38
C LYS A 228 -39.65 -10.26 -21.32
N LYS A 229 -39.42 -10.32 -22.63
CA LYS A 229 -40.50 -10.33 -23.63
C LYS A 229 -41.41 -11.55 -23.51
N LEU A 230 -40.80 -12.75 -23.33
CA LEU A 230 -41.56 -13.99 -23.14
C LEU A 230 -42.35 -13.96 -21.83
N PHE A 231 -41.73 -13.48 -20.76
CA PHE A 231 -42.41 -13.31 -19.46
C PHE A 231 -43.59 -12.34 -19.55
N ASN A 232 -43.39 -11.17 -20.16
CA ASN A 232 -44.50 -10.19 -20.34
C ASN A 232 -45.65 -10.74 -21.20
N LYS A 233 -45.34 -11.52 -22.24
CA LYS A 233 -46.35 -12.22 -23.04
C LYS A 233 -47.06 -13.30 -22.23
N ALA A 234 -46.34 -14.08 -21.43
CA ALA A 234 -46.96 -15.07 -20.56
C ALA A 234 -47.86 -14.41 -19.50
N MET A 235 -47.40 -13.30 -18.90
CA MET A 235 -48.22 -12.54 -17.95
C MET A 235 -49.49 -11.99 -18.57
N SER A 236 -49.46 -11.57 -19.85
CA SER A 236 -50.68 -11.08 -20.53
C SER A 236 -51.77 -12.14 -20.78
N THR A 237 -51.41 -13.43 -20.66
CA THR A 237 -52.39 -14.55 -20.75
C THR A 237 -53.14 -14.82 -19.44
N LEU A 238 -52.69 -14.22 -18.33
CA LEU A 238 -53.32 -14.34 -17.01
C LEU A 238 -54.45 -13.31 -16.86
N ASN A 239 -55.46 -13.65 -16.03
CA ASN A 239 -56.48 -12.72 -15.63
C ASN A 239 -55.91 -11.63 -14.71
N GLU A 240 -56.54 -10.42 -14.68
CA GLU A 240 -56.06 -9.30 -13.86
C GLU A 240 -55.81 -9.66 -12.39
N ARG A 241 -56.65 -10.52 -11.80
CA ARG A 241 -56.49 -11.00 -10.43
C ARG A 241 -55.31 -11.92 -10.27
N GLU A 242 -55.08 -12.84 -11.23
CA GLU A 242 -53.92 -13.75 -11.26
C GLU A 242 -52.61 -12.95 -11.40
N GLN A 243 -52.60 -11.95 -12.30
CA GLN A 243 -51.46 -11.05 -12.48
C GLN A 243 -51.11 -10.29 -11.20
N ALA A 244 -52.12 -9.71 -10.55
CA ALA A 244 -51.95 -8.91 -9.34
C ALA A 244 -51.39 -9.78 -8.17
N ILE A 245 -51.88 -11.04 -8.02
CA ILE A 245 -51.38 -11.98 -6.99
C ILE A 245 -49.94 -12.38 -7.29
N ILE A 246 -49.63 -12.76 -8.53
CA ILE A 246 -48.25 -13.14 -8.92
C ILE A 246 -47.29 -11.96 -8.75
N SER A 247 -47.70 -10.76 -9.16
CA SER A 247 -46.89 -9.54 -9.04
C SER A 247 -46.59 -9.22 -7.57
N ALA A 248 -47.58 -9.25 -6.69
CA ALA A 248 -47.39 -8.97 -5.27
C ALA A 248 -46.54 -10.02 -4.52
N ARG A 249 -46.58 -11.28 -4.99
CA ARG A 249 -45.90 -12.41 -4.33
C ARG A 249 -44.48 -12.66 -4.84
N HIS A 250 -44.21 -12.44 -6.13
CA HIS A 250 -42.99 -12.91 -6.79
C HIS A 250 -42.19 -11.80 -7.50
N LEU A 251 -42.77 -10.62 -7.74
CA LEU A 251 -42.13 -9.55 -8.50
C LEU A 251 -41.77 -8.31 -7.67
N GLN A 252 -42.16 -8.27 -6.40
CA GLN A 252 -41.82 -7.20 -5.47
C GLN A 252 -40.63 -7.60 -4.60
N ASP A 253 -39.81 -6.63 -4.24
CA ASP A 253 -38.66 -6.84 -3.34
C ASP A 253 -39.12 -7.32 -1.95
N ASP A 254 -40.28 -6.84 -1.46
CA ASP A 254 -40.95 -7.34 -0.25
C ASP A 254 -42.22 -8.11 -0.65
N PRO A 255 -42.20 -9.45 -0.73
CA PRO A 255 -43.34 -10.25 -1.15
C PRO A 255 -44.46 -10.22 -0.12
N GLU A 256 -45.67 -9.83 -0.54
CA GLU A 256 -46.88 -9.81 0.32
C GLU A 256 -47.23 -11.24 0.79
N THR A 257 -47.56 -11.40 2.08
CA THR A 257 -47.98 -12.69 2.63
C THR A 257 -49.39 -13.09 2.16
N LEU A 258 -49.68 -14.42 2.15
CA LEU A 258 -51.01 -14.93 1.80
C LEU A 258 -52.11 -14.34 2.70
N ASP A 259 -51.79 -13.98 3.95
CA ASP A 259 -52.73 -13.39 4.91
C ASP A 259 -53.07 -11.93 4.55
N ILE A 260 -52.10 -11.16 4.06
CA ILE A 260 -52.32 -9.78 3.60
C ILE A 260 -53.21 -9.80 2.35
N LEU A 261 -52.90 -10.65 1.39
CA LEU A 261 -53.66 -10.79 0.15
C LEU A 261 -55.06 -11.33 0.43
N SER A 262 -55.28 -12.23 1.40
CA SER A 262 -56.59 -12.73 1.80
C SER A 262 -57.51 -11.61 2.29
N LYS A 263 -56.97 -10.70 3.09
CA LYS A 263 -57.69 -9.51 3.57
C LYS A 263 -57.98 -8.51 2.44
N LYS A 264 -57.00 -8.31 1.54
CA LYS A 264 -57.11 -7.36 0.42
C LYS A 264 -58.17 -7.77 -0.60
N TYR A 265 -58.27 -9.06 -0.90
CA TYR A 265 -59.24 -9.59 -1.89
C TYR A 265 -60.51 -10.22 -1.29
N ASN A 266 -60.63 -10.23 0.04
CA ASN A 266 -61.78 -10.75 0.78
C ASN A 266 -62.10 -12.23 0.46
N ILE A 267 -61.05 -13.07 0.31
CA ILE A 267 -61.13 -14.51 0.00
C ILE A 267 -60.22 -15.28 0.97
N SER A 268 -60.49 -16.58 1.10
CA SER A 268 -59.70 -17.43 2.00
C SER A 268 -58.25 -17.58 1.54
N ARG A 269 -57.35 -17.71 2.49
CA ARG A 269 -55.94 -17.92 2.26
C ARG A 269 -55.63 -19.11 1.31
N GLU A 270 -56.37 -20.21 1.50
CA GLU A 270 -56.25 -21.39 0.64
C GLU A 270 -56.69 -21.10 -0.80
N ARG A 271 -57.69 -20.25 -0.98
CA ARG A 271 -58.15 -19.85 -2.31
C ARG A 271 -57.12 -18.99 -3.05
N ILE A 272 -56.38 -18.15 -2.35
CA ILE A 272 -55.26 -17.38 -2.96
C ILE A 272 -54.16 -18.35 -3.39
N ARG A 273 -53.80 -19.35 -2.56
CA ARG A 273 -52.83 -20.37 -2.90
C ARG A 273 -53.24 -21.20 -4.14
N GLN A 274 -54.50 -21.52 -4.26
CA GLN A 274 -55.03 -22.19 -5.46
C GLN A 274 -54.93 -21.34 -6.72
N ILE A 275 -55.21 -20.03 -6.61
CA ILE A 275 -55.10 -19.10 -7.74
C ILE A 275 -53.63 -18.94 -8.13
N GLU A 276 -52.73 -18.78 -7.16
CA GLU A 276 -51.27 -18.71 -7.37
C GLU A 276 -50.75 -19.97 -8.10
N THR A 277 -51.13 -21.16 -7.62
CA THR A 277 -50.69 -22.44 -8.24
C THR A 277 -51.17 -22.55 -9.67
N ARG A 278 -52.45 -22.23 -9.95
CA ARG A 278 -53.00 -22.27 -11.31
C ARG A 278 -52.35 -21.22 -12.22
N ALA A 279 -52.09 -20.04 -11.72
CA ALA A 279 -51.39 -19.00 -12.48
C ALA A 279 -49.96 -19.41 -12.86
N LEU A 280 -49.20 -20.03 -11.92
CA LEU A 280 -47.89 -20.54 -12.18
C LEU A 280 -47.87 -21.73 -13.16
N GLU A 281 -48.89 -22.61 -13.11
CA GLU A 281 -49.08 -23.69 -14.09
C GLU A 281 -49.31 -23.13 -15.51
N LYS A 282 -50.19 -22.16 -15.68
CA LYS A 282 -50.43 -21.47 -16.95
C LYS A 282 -49.15 -20.82 -17.50
N LEU A 283 -48.39 -20.14 -16.65
CA LEU A 283 -47.09 -19.55 -17.05
C LEU A 283 -46.11 -20.61 -17.49
N LYS A 284 -46.04 -21.76 -16.78
CA LYS A 284 -45.14 -22.86 -17.14
C LYS A 284 -45.53 -23.51 -18.49
N GLU A 285 -46.79 -23.69 -18.74
CA GLU A 285 -47.31 -24.22 -20.02
C GLU A 285 -46.97 -23.29 -21.18
N TYR A 286 -47.15 -21.96 -20.99
CA TYR A 286 -46.83 -20.97 -22.02
C TYR A 286 -45.34 -20.91 -22.36
N VAL A 287 -44.45 -21.10 -21.37
CA VAL A 287 -42.98 -21.08 -21.59
C VAL A 287 -42.48 -22.39 -22.20
N LYS A 288 -43.20 -23.52 -22.04
CA LYS A 288 -42.83 -24.80 -22.65
C LYS A 288 -43.26 -24.92 -24.12
N ASN A 289 -44.27 -24.18 -24.56
CA ASN A 289 -44.72 -24.11 -25.95
C ASN A 289 -44.03 -22.96 -26.69
#